data_df140c01b3d7d9888d4940216f11a788
#
_entry.id   df140c01b3d7d9888d4940216f11a788
#
_cell.length_a   1.000
_cell.length_b   1.000
_cell.length_c   1.000
_cell.angle_alpha   90.00
_cell.angle_beta   90.00
_cell.angle_gamma   90.00
#
_symmetry.space_group_name_H-M   'P 1'
#
loop_
_entity.id
_entity.type
_entity.pdbx_description
1 polymer ?
#
loop_
_entity_poly.entity_id
_entity_poly.type
_entity_poly.pdbx_seq_one_letter_code
_entity_poly.pdbx_strand_id
1 'polypeptide(L)'
;VQRGYGRILNIGSTGAYMPCPHDAVYAATKAYVLSFSSGLCHELKGTGVTVTCLCPGATQTQFAGKANLLHTRLFKLFVMQPEAVAAVGYEALRRGKQTAVAGLYNKLLVLSAKWLPASVTNPIAQWMVNI
;
A
#
# COMPACT_ATOMS: atom_id res chain seq x y z
N VAL A 1 -15.01 19.98 2.07
CA VAL A 1 -16.32 19.73 2.70
C VAL A 1 -17.36 20.74 2.23
N GLN A 2 -17.09 22.04 2.33
CA GLN A 2 -18.07 23.10 1.96
C GLN A 2 -18.63 22.99 0.54
N ARG A 3 -17.85 22.51 -0.44
CA ARG A 3 -18.32 22.28 -1.83
C ARG A 3 -19.18 21.02 -2.01
N GLY A 4 -19.32 20.16 -0.98
CA GLY A 4 -20.04 18.90 -1.07
C GLY A 4 -19.41 17.87 -2.03
N TYR A 5 -18.18 18.07 -2.46
CA TYR A 5 -17.44 17.19 -3.37
C TYR A 5 -15.94 17.33 -3.17
N GLY A 6 -15.25 16.20 -3.18
CA GLY A 6 -13.79 16.13 -3.16
C GLY A 6 -13.30 14.70 -3.18
N ARG A 7 -12.08 14.50 -3.68
CA ARG A 7 -11.42 13.18 -3.72
C ARG A 7 -9.98 13.30 -3.28
N ILE A 8 -9.59 12.49 -2.32
CA ILE A 8 -8.25 12.45 -1.75
C ILE A 8 -7.66 11.07 -2.03
N LEU A 9 -6.46 11.03 -2.61
CA LEU A 9 -5.69 9.82 -2.80
C LEU A 9 -4.42 9.88 -1.94
N ASN A 10 -4.34 9.02 -0.95
CA ASN A 10 -3.13 8.83 -0.15
C ASN A 10 -2.36 7.60 -0.65
N ILE A 11 -1.04 7.71 -0.67
CA ILE A 11 -0.17 6.61 -1.13
C ILE A 11 0.39 5.87 0.07
N GLY A 12 -0.22 4.72 0.35
CA GLY A 12 0.23 3.75 1.33
C GLY A 12 1.29 2.79 0.75
N SER A 13 1.24 1.56 1.16
CA SER A 13 2.07 0.43 0.67
C SER A 13 1.46 -0.88 1.15
N THR A 14 1.77 -2.00 0.48
CA THR A 14 1.53 -3.35 1.02
C THR A 14 2.31 -3.58 2.33
N GLY A 15 3.46 -2.91 2.52
CA GLY A 15 4.21 -2.89 3.77
C GLY A 15 3.46 -2.28 4.98
N ALA A 16 2.30 -1.63 4.75
CA ALA A 16 1.43 -1.18 5.85
C ALA A 16 0.72 -2.33 6.59
N TYR A 17 0.65 -3.51 5.98
CA TYR A 17 -0.11 -4.65 6.49
C TYR A 17 0.74 -5.68 7.23
N MET A 18 2.06 -5.56 7.17
CA MET A 18 2.98 -6.48 7.83
C MET A 18 4.26 -5.77 8.25
N PRO A 19 4.92 -6.22 9.32
CA PRO A 19 6.24 -5.74 9.66
C PRO A 19 7.24 -6.01 8.52
N CYS A 20 8.11 -5.04 8.25
CA CYS A 20 9.18 -5.20 7.26
C CYS A 20 10.51 -5.17 7.98
N PRO A 21 11.16 -6.32 8.23
CA PRO A 21 12.51 -6.36 8.77
C PRO A 21 13.47 -5.53 7.90
N HIS A 22 14.38 -4.81 8.54
CA HIS A 22 15.31 -3.83 7.95
C HIS A 22 14.65 -2.53 7.45
N ASP A 23 13.30 -2.48 7.37
CA ASP A 23 12.50 -1.34 6.91
C ASP A 23 11.38 -0.98 7.90
N ALA A 24 11.63 -1.18 9.20
CA ALA A 24 10.61 -1.03 10.24
C ALA A 24 10.00 0.38 10.28
N VAL A 25 10.82 1.43 10.13
CA VAL A 25 10.34 2.82 10.12
C VAL A 25 9.45 3.07 8.90
N TYR A 26 9.85 2.59 7.72
CA TYR A 26 9.04 2.69 6.51
C TYR A 26 7.68 2.00 6.69
N ALA A 27 7.67 0.75 7.16
CA ALA A 27 6.44 0.00 7.41
C ALA A 27 5.52 0.74 8.39
N ALA A 28 6.08 1.27 9.49
CA ALA A 28 5.34 2.05 10.47
C ALA A 28 4.73 3.32 9.86
N THR A 29 5.48 4.07 9.03
CA THR A 29 4.94 5.25 8.35
C THR A 29 3.81 4.91 7.38
N LYS A 30 3.92 3.78 6.68
CA LYS A 30 2.86 3.32 5.75
C LYS A 30 1.64 2.77 6.48
N ALA A 31 1.81 2.13 7.63
CA ALA A 31 0.72 1.74 8.51
C ALA A 31 -0.02 2.97 9.07
N TYR A 32 0.72 4.03 9.44
CA TYR A 32 0.12 5.31 9.81
C TYR A 32 -0.74 5.87 8.67
N VAL A 33 -0.22 5.96 7.45
CA VAL A 33 -0.99 6.49 6.30
C VAL A 33 -2.25 5.68 6.04
N LEU A 34 -2.19 4.35 6.15
CA LEU A 34 -3.34 3.48 5.96
C LEU A 34 -4.41 3.72 7.05
N SER A 35 -3.99 3.75 8.32
CA SER A 35 -4.89 3.98 9.45
C SER A 35 -5.50 5.38 9.40
N PHE A 36 -4.69 6.42 9.15
CA PHE A 36 -5.15 7.80 8.96
C PHE A 36 -6.19 7.91 7.84
N SER A 37 -5.92 7.31 6.68
CA SER A 37 -6.84 7.33 5.55
C SER A 37 -8.18 6.66 5.89
N SER A 38 -8.14 5.56 6.63
CA SER A 38 -9.35 4.85 7.08
C SER A 38 -10.18 5.70 8.05
N GLY A 39 -9.54 6.32 9.03
CA GLY A 39 -10.19 7.23 9.98
C GLY A 39 -10.83 8.41 9.26
N LEU A 40 -10.05 9.08 8.41
CA LEU A 40 -10.52 10.24 7.66
C LEU A 40 -11.69 9.89 6.71
N CYS A 41 -11.70 8.70 6.13
CA CYS A 41 -12.81 8.22 5.32
C CYS A 41 -14.12 8.14 6.12
N HIS A 42 -14.05 7.72 7.38
CA HIS A 42 -15.21 7.67 8.27
C HIS A 42 -15.67 9.06 8.71
N GLU A 43 -14.74 9.95 9.04
CA GLU A 43 -15.04 11.33 9.45
C GLU A 43 -15.73 12.14 8.33
N LEU A 44 -15.37 11.87 7.08
CA LEU A 44 -15.89 12.56 5.91
C LEU A 44 -17.17 11.92 5.32
N LYS A 45 -17.67 10.87 5.95
CA LYS A 45 -18.89 10.19 5.49
C LYS A 45 -20.08 11.15 5.43
N GLY A 46 -20.77 11.16 4.30
CA GLY A 46 -21.93 12.04 4.08
C GLY A 46 -21.58 13.47 3.62
N THR A 47 -20.29 13.85 3.56
CA THR A 47 -19.87 15.20 3.13
C THR A 47 -19.70 15.35 1.62
N GLY A 48 -19.80 14.26 0.86
CA GLY A 48 -19.46 14.21 -0.57
C GLY A 48 -17.96 14.15 -0.87
N VAL A 49 -17.11 14.10 0.16
CA VAL A 49 -15.66 13.92 0.02
C VAL A 49 -15.30 12.45 0.25
N THR A 50 -14.51 11.87 -0.63
CA THR A 50 -14.01 10.50 -0.51
C THR A 50 -12.51 10.46 -0.30
N VAL A 51 -12.04 9.48 0.47
CA VAL A 51 -10.63 9.23 0.73
C VAL A 51 -10.29 7.82 0.26
N THR A 52 -9.24 7.71 -0.54
CA THR A 52 -8.72 6.44 -1.05
C THR A 52 -7.28 6.28 -0.59
N CYS A 53 -6.93 5.14 -0.03
CA CYS A 53 -5.55 4.74 0.22
C CYS A 53 -5.13 3.72 -0.83
N LEU A 54 -4.24 4.11 -1.74
CA LEU A 54 -3.59 3.19 -2.67
C LEU A 54 -2.42 2.52 -1.96
N CYS A 55 -2.41 1.19 -1.96
CA CYS A 55 -1.35 0.37 -1.36
C CYS A 55 -0.61 -0.41 -2.46
N PRO A 56 0.41 0.19 -3.10
CA PRO A 56 1.26 -0.51 -4.04
C PRO A 56 2.14 -1.56 -3.35
N GLY A 57 2.50 -2.61 -4.08
CA GLY A 57 3.65 -3.45 -3.77
C GLY A 57 4.93 -2.88 -4.39
N ALA A 58 5.91 -3.77 -4.65
CA ALA A 58 7.12 -3.39 -5.34
C ALA A 58 6.78 -2.77 -6.72
N THR A 59 7.24 -1.55 -6.93
CA THR A 59 6.97 -0.78 -8.15
C THR A 59 8.27 -0.22 -8.69
N GLN A 60 8.50 -0.35 -9.99
CA GLN A 60 9.72 0.12 -10.65
C GLN A 60 9.74 1.65 -10.72
N THR A 61 10.36 2.28 -9.73
CA THR A 61 10.46 3.73 -9.61
C THR A 61 11.88 4.13 -9.22
N GLN A 62 12.19 5.43 -9.34
CA GLN A 62 13.46 5.97 -8.86
C GLN A 62 13.65 5.78 -7.34
N PHE A 63 12.57 5.70 -6.58
CA PHE A 63 12.61 5.43 -5.15
C PHE A 63 13.24 4.05 -4.87
N ALA A 64 12.90 3.03 -5.64
CA ALA A 64 13.45 1.69 -5.48
C ALA A 64 14.98 1.65 -5.61
N GLY A 65 15.52 2.42 -6.57
CA GLY A 65 16.96 2.57 -6.74
C GLY A 65 17.62 3.31 -5.58
N LYS A 66 17.03 4.43 -5.13
CA LYS A 66 17.54 5.21 -4.00
C LYS A 66 17.48 4.46 -2.67
N ALA A 67 16.48 3.61 -2.49
CA ALA A 67 16.30 2.78 -1.30
C ALA A 67 17.09 1.46 -1.35
N ASN A 68 17.91 1.24 -2.40
CA ASN A 68 18.70 0.02 -2.61
C ASN A 68 17.87 -1.28 -2.59
N LEU A 69 16.61 -1.23 -3.04
CA LEU A 69 15.68 -2.35 -3.00
C LEU A 69 15.73 -3.25 -4.24
N LEU A 70 16.38 -2.79 -5.33
CA LEU A 70 16.41 -3.49 -6.62
C LEU A 70 17.05 -4.88 -6.55
N HIS A 71 17.89 -5.12 -5.55
CA HIS A 71 18.58 -6.42 -5.35
C HIS A 71 17.73 -7.42 -4.58
N THR A 72 16.65 -6.99 -3.95
CA THR A 72 15.80 -7.87 -3.13
C THR A 72 14.97 -8.84 -3.99
N ARG A 73 14.60 -9.98 -3.42
CA ARG A 73 13.70 -10.95 -4.08
C ARG A 73 12.37 -10.35 -4.45
N LEU A 74 11.85 -9.46 -3.60
CA LEU A 74 10.61 -8.74 -3.85
C LEU A 74 10.65 -8.00 -5.20
N PHE A 75 11.72 -7.26 -5.47
CA PHE A 75 11.88 -6.51 -6.72
C PHE A 75 12.24 -7.39 -7.92
N LYS A 76 12.92 -8.52 -7.71
CA LYS A 76 13.23 -9.45 -8.78
C LYS A 76 12.02 -10.24 -9.28
N LEU A 77 11.07 -10.57 -8.40
CA LEU A 77 9.99 -11.51 -8.71
C LEU A 77 8.62 -10.84 -8.89
N PHE A 78 8.38 -9.70 -8.24
CA PHE A 78 7.02 -9.17 -8.08
C PHE A 78 6.87 -7.68 -8.39
N VAL A 79 7.80 -7.12 -9.16
CA VAL A 79 7.76 -5.70 -9.52
C VAL A 79 6.64 -5.39 -10.50
N MET A 80 5.94 -4.29 -10.27
CA MET A 80 4.92 -3.74 -11.17
C MET A 80 5.43 -2.49 -11.87
N GLN A 81 4.85 -2.18 -13.03
CA GLN A 81 5.11 -0.93 -13.72
C GLN A 81 4.32 0.22 -13.06
N PRO A 82 4.90 1.43 -12.97
CA PRO A 82 4.26 2.58 -12.33
C PRO A 82 2.91 2.94 -12.94
N GLU A 83 2.80 2.83 -14.27
CA GLU A 83 1.60 3.16 -15.02
C GLU A 83 0.43 2.24 -14.63
N ALA A 84 0.68 0.94 -14.45
CA ALA A 84 -0.33 -0.02 -14.02
C ALA A 84 -0.80 0.28 -12.60
N VAL A 85 0.12 0.64 -11.70
CA VAL A 85 -0.20 1.03 -10.32
C VAL A 85 -1.01 2.33 -10.29
N ALA A 86 -0.61 3.32 -11.09
CA ALA A 86 -1.32 4.60 -11.20
C ALA A 86 -2.75 4.43 -11.73
N ALA A 87 -2.95 3.57 -12.73
CA ALA A 87 -4.26 3.27 -13.28
C ALA A 87 -5.20 2.67 -12.21
N VAL A 88 -4.71 1.73 -11.39
CA VAL A 88 -5.47 1.15 -10.27
C VAL A 88 -5.85 2.23 -9.24
N GLY A 89 -4.91 3.10 -8.89
CA GLY A 89 -5.13 4.20 -7.94
C GLY A 89 -6.16 5.20 -8.45
N TYR A 90 -6.04 5.60 -9.70
CA TYR A 90 -6.96 6.55 -10.33
C TYR A 90 -8.39 5.98 -10.39
N GLU A 91 -8.54 4.73 -10.81
CA GLU A 91 -9.87 4.11 -10.87
C GLU A 91 -10.49 3.93 -9.48
N ALA A 92 -9.69 3.56 -8.49
CA ALA A 92 -10.14 3.47 -7.10
C ALA A 92 -10.58 4.84 -6.55
N LEU A 93 -9.79 5.90 -6.82
CA LEU A 93 -10.11 7.28 -6.49
C LEU A 93 -11.44 7.72 -7.13
N ARG A 94 -11.60 7.45 -8.42
CA ARG A 94 -12.80 7.79 -9.18
C ARG A 94 -14.06 7.13 -8.62
N ARG A 95 -13.93 5.87 -8.16
CA ARG A 95 -15.03 5.09 -7.55
C ARG A 95 -15.22 5.35 -6.06
N GLY A 96 -14.40 6.18 -5.42
CA GLY A 96 -14.48 6.44 -3.99
C GLY A 96 -14.18 5.22 -3.11
N LYS A 97 -13.34 4.27 -3.58
CA LYS A 97 -12.94 3.11 -2.79
C LYS A 97 -12.02 3.54 -1.66
N GLN A 98 -12.25 3.03 -0.44
CA GLN A 98 -11.42 3.34 0.72
C GLN A 98 -9.97 2.87 0.56
N THR A 99 -9.79 1.66 0.02
CA THR A 99 -8.47 1.05 -0.12
C THR A 99 -8.36 0.35 -1.46
N ALA A 100 -7.22 0.49 -2.11
CA ALA A 100 -6.90 -0.20 -3.35
C ALA A 100 -5.51 -0.82 -3.26
N VAL A 101 -5.40 -2.11 -3.55
CA VAL A 101 -4.13 -2.83 -3.66
C VAL A 101 -3.92 -3.19 -5.13
N ALA A 102 -2.78 -2.78 -5.69
CA ALA A 102 -2.44 -3.04 -7.08
C ALA A 102 -1.83 -4.44 -7.25
N GLY A 103 -2.33 -5.19 -8.22
CA GLY A 103 -1.84 -6.52 -8.58
C GLY A 103 -2.45 -7.66 -7.74
N LEU A 104 -2.71 -8.80 -8.41
CA LEU A 104 -3.33 -9.96 -7.78
C LEU A 104 -2.44 -10.56 -6.68
N TYR A 105 -1.14 -10.71 -6.94
CA TYR A 105 -0.19 -11.19 -5.95
C TYR A 105 -0.20 -10.34 -4.68
N ASN A 106 -0.15 -9.02 -4.82
CA ASN A 106 -0.19 -8.09 -3.70
C ASN A 106 -1.50 -8.18 -2.90
N LYS A 107 -2.63 -8.41 -3.59
CA LYS A 107 -3.92 -8.65 -2.92
C LYS A 107 -3.90 -9.92 -2.07
N LEU A 108 -3.35 -11.01 -2.60
CA LEU A 108 -3.19 -12.26 -1.86
C LEU A 108 -2.24 -12.10 -0.67
N LEU A 109 -1.13 -11.39 -0.85
CA LEU A 109 -0.18 -11.07 0.21
C LEU A 109 -0.86 -10.29 1.36
N VAL A 110 -1.59 -9.23 1.03
CA VAL A 110 -2.33 -8.43 2.03
C VAL A 110 -3.40 -9.26 2.72
N LEU A 111 -4.11 -10.11 1.98
CA LEU A 111 -5.11 -10.99 2.56
C LEU A 111 -4.48 -11.98 3.54
N SER A 112 -3.37 -12.61 3.17
CA SER A 112 -2.64 -13.52 4.06
C SER A 112 -2.14 -12.81 5.31
N ALA A 113 -1.61 -11.59 5.18
CA ALA A 113 -1.14 -10.80 6.31
C ALA A 113 -2.24 -10.44 7.33
N LYS A 114 -3.49 -10.36 6.90
CA LYS A 114 -4.64 -10.11 7.79
C LYS A 114 -5.06 -11.33 8.61
N TRP A 115 -4.78 -12.54 8.12
CA TRP A 115 -5.24 -13.79 8.73
C TRP A 115 -4.13 -14.58 9.41
N LEU A 116 -2.88 -14.40 9.00
CA LEU A 116 -1.76 -15.13 9.55
C LEU A 116 -1.12 -14.36 10.73
N PRO A 117 -0.67 -15.06 11.77
CA PRO A 117 0.03 -14.44 12.88
C PRO A 117 1.42 -13.91 12.46
N ALA A 118 1.93 -12.94 13.20
CA ALA A 118 3.22 -12.32 12.93
C ALA A 118 4.39 -13.32 12.91
N SER A 119 4.30 -14.42 13.65
CA SER A 119 5.28 -15.52 13.62
C SER A 119 5.43 -16.18 12.25
N VAL A 120 4.41 -16.10 11.40
CA VAL A 120 4.43 -16.62 10.02
C VAL A 120 4.76 -15.51 9.02
N THR A 121 4.17 -14.33 9.19
CA THR A 121 4.35 -13.24 8.22
C THR A 121 5.73 -12.59 8.28
N ASN A 122 6.36 -12.50 9.48
CA ASN A 122 7.67 -11.88 9.64
C ASN A 122 8.79 -12.64 8.90
N PRO A 123 8.92 -13.99 9.02
CA PRO A 123 9.91 -14.74 8.23
C PRO A 123 9.70 -14.59 6.73
N ILE A 124 8.45 -14.55 6.26
CA ILE A 124 8.13 -14.36 4.84
C ILE A 124 8.57 -12.97 4.38
N ALA A 125 8.21 -11.93 5.14
CA ALA A 125 8.62 -10.56 4.85
C ALA A 125 10.16 -10.43 4.82
N GLN A 126 10.84 -11.02 5.79
CA GLN A 126 12.30 -11.05 5.85
C GLN A 126 12.91 -11.75 4.64
N TRP A 127 12.37 -12.90 4.24
CA TRP A 127 12.81 -13.62 3.04
C TRP A 127 12.64 -12.78 1.77
N MET A 128 11.56 -12.01 1.67
CA MET A 128 11.26 -11.15 0.49
C MET A 128 12.24 -9.96 0.38
N VAL A 129 12.66 -9.36 1.50
CA VAL A 129 13.58 -8.21 1.49
C VAL A 129 15.06 -8.62 1.51
N ASN A 130 15.37 -9.87 1.76
CA ASN A 130 16.74 -10.41 1.66
C ASN A 130 17.14 -10.62 0.19
N ILE A 131 18.44 -10.61 -0.04
CA ILE A 131 19.08 -10.82 -1.36
C ILE A 131 19.07 -12.29 -1.73
#